data_27625a6492fb185c880b2fd3ad4070d2
#
_entry.id   27625a6492fb185c880b2fd3ad4070d2
#
_cell.length_a   1.000
_cell.length_b   1.000
_cell.length_c   1.000
_cell.angle_alpha   90.00
_cell.angle_beta   90.00
_cell.angle_gamma   90.00
#
_symmetry.space_group_name_H-M   'P 1'
#
loop_
_entity.id
_entity.type
_entity.pdbx_description
1 polymer ?
#
loop_
_entity_poly.entity_id
_entity_poly.type
_entity_poly.pdbx_seq_one_letter_code
_entity_poly.pdbx_strand_id
1 'polypeptide(L)'
;MRLIPAILLALVATSPALAQSPDLIFKKSTVFRLLTPDDKLATYAIDDPEIEGVACHYTVPERGGVAGGLGLAEEVSDVSLACRQVGPVKFKAKFEQGDVMFRQSRSLLFKRMQIVRGCDEKRNVLVYLVYSDKLIEGSPKNSTSTVPIMPWGSGEPPRCKDWLK
;
A
#
# COMPACT_ATOMS: atom_id res chain seq x y z
N MET A 1 -35.51 -39.94 -32.65
CA MET A 1 -34.12 -39.48 -32.43
C MET A 1 -34.16 -38.12 -31.78
N ARG A 2 -33.88 -38.03 -30.47
CA ARG A 2 -33.87 -36.75 -29.73
C ARG A 2 -32.38 -36.31 -29.56
N LEU A 3 -32.01 -35.19 -30.18
CA LEU A 3 -30.70 -34.57 -30.04
C LEU A 3 -30.63 -33.81 -28.73
N ILE A 4 -29.76 -34.23 -27.84
CA ILE A 4 -29.46 -33.52 -26.59
C ILE A 4 -28.34 -32.51 -26.88
N PRO A 5 -28.51 -31.20 -26.66
CA PRO A 5 -27.41 -30.24 -26.83
C PRO A 5 -26.43 -30.36 -25.65
N ALA A 6 -25.17 -30.60 -25.95
CA ALA A 6 -24.10 -30.57 -24.99
C ALA A 6 -23.79 -29.10 -24.61
N ILE A 7 -24.08 -28.70 -23.39
CA ILE A 7 -23.73 -27.41 -22.83
C ILE A 7 -22.25 -27.45 -22.42
N LEU A 8 -21.41 -26.78 -23.19
CA LEU A 8 -19.98 -26.59 -22.82
C LEU A 8 -19.89 -25.56 -21.71
N LEU A 9 -19.63 -26.02 -20.50
CA LEU A 9 -19.37 -25.13 -19.36
C LEU A 9 -17.93 -24.60 -19.44
N ALA A 10 -17.75 -23.34 -19.88
CA ALA A 10 -16.45 -22.68 -19.88
C ALA A 10 -16.06 -22.34 -18.44
N LEU A 11 -15.08 -23.05 -17.88
CA LEU A 11 -14.43 -22.69 -16.62
C LEU A 11 -13.61 -21.41 -16.83
N VAL A 12 -14.08 -20.30 -16.34
CA VAL A 12 -13.30 -19.07 -16.23
C VAL A 12 -12.33 -19.24 -15.06
N ALA A 13 -11.07 -19.49 -15.35
CA ALA A 13 -10.00 -19.53 -14.36
C ALA A 13 -9.73 -18.10 -13.86
N THR A 14 -10.30 -17.73 -12.73
CA THR A 14 -9.92 -16.50 -12.01
C THR A 14 -8.57 -16.72 -11.34
N SER A 15 -7.51 -16.16 -11.91
CA SER A 15 -6.20 -16.13 -11.26
C SER A 15 -6.32 -15.32 -9.96
N PRO A 16 -5.88 -15.87 -8.80
CA PRO A 16 -5.84 -15.08 -7.58
C PRO A 16 -4.82 -13.95 -7.77
N ALA A 17 -5.24 -12.70 -7.58
CA ALA A 17 -4.32 -11.59 -7.46
C ALA A 17 -3.40 -11.88 -6.27
N LEU A 18 -2.11 -12.13 -6.54
CA LEU A 18 -1.11 -12.31 -5.50
C LEU A 18 -1.05 -11.01 -4.70
N ALA A 19 -1.45 -11.06 -3.44
CA ALA A 19 -1.29 -9.95 -2.52
C ALA A 19 0.21 -9.63 -2.43
N GLN A 20 0.61 -8.43 -2.83
CA GLN A 20 2.00 -8.00 -2.79
C GLN A 20 2.45 -7.93 -1.33
N SER A 21 3.53 -8.64 -1.01
CA SER A 21 4.17 -8.56 0.31
C SER A 21 5.18 -7.43 0.30
N PRO A 22 5.14 -6.52 1.30
CA PRO A 22 6.11 -5.44 1.38
C PRO A 22 7.50 -5.97 1.75
N ASP A 23 8.54 -5.38 1.18
CA ASP A 23 9.93 -5.72 1.46
C ASP A 23 10.39 -5.01 2.74
N LEU A 24 10.85 -5.77 3.72
CA LEU A 24 11.47 -5.20 4.92
C LEU A 24 12.85 -4.64 4.56
N ILE A 25 13.03 -3.33 4.73
CA ILE A 25 14.31 -2.65 4.48
C ILE A 25 15.20 -2.72 5.73
N PHE A 26 14.69 -2.24 6.87
CA PHE A 26 15.39 -2.35 8.15
C PHE A 26 14.43 -2.18 9.34
N LYS A 27 14.93 -2.58 10.51
CA LYS A 27 14.30 -2.29 11.82
C LYS A 27 15.29 -1.58 12.70
N LYS A 28 14.81 -0.58 13.45
CA LYS A 28 15.60 0.17 14.44
C LYS A 28 14.93 0.11 15.79
N SER A 29 15.64 -0.42 16.81
CA SER A 29 15.16 -0.38 18.20
C SER A 29 15.11 1.06 18.69
N THR A 30 14.01 1.43 19.34
CA THR A 30 13.77 2.79 19.87
C THR A 30 13.87 2.85 21.39
N VAL A 31 13.61 1.74 22.07
CA VAL A 31 13.66 1.62 23.52
C VAL A 31 14.36 0.33 23.90
N PHE A 32 15.40 0.40 24.74
CA PHE A 32 16.02 -0.78 25.33
C PHE A 32 15.21 -1.24 26.54
N ARG A 33 14.82 -2.51 26.59
CA ARG A 33 14.15 -3.15 27.73
C ARG A 33 14.95 -4.37 28.19
N LEU A 34 15.31 -4.40 29.47
CA LEU A 34 16.22 -5.43 30.02
C LEU A 34 15.62 -6.86 29.98
N LEU A 35 14.31 -7.02 30.00
CA LEU A 35 13.62 -8.32 30.14
C LEU A 35 12.60 -8.63 29.04
N THR A 36 12.39 -7.74 28.09
CA THR A 36 11.40 -7.93 27.02
C THR A 36 12.00 -7.43 25.70
N PRO A 37 11.59 -8.00 24.53
CA PRO A 37 11.99 -7.45 23.24
C PRO A 37 11.70 -5.96 23.12
N ASP A 38 12.63 -5.22 22.53
CA ASP A 38 12.54 -3.77 22.37
C ASP A 38 11.41 -3.36 21.41
N ASP A 39 10.83 -2.18 21.67
CA ASP A 39 9.99 -1.51 20.67
C ASP A 39 10.87 -1.04 19.50
N LYS A 40 10.37 -1.18 18.27
CA LYS A 40 11.13 -0.94 17.04
C LYS A 40 10.34 -0.08 16.08
N LEU A 41 11.05 0.65 15.24
CA LEU A 41 10.53 1.19 13.99
C LEU A 41 10.95 0.24 12.85
N ALA A 42 9.98 -0.20 12.06
CA ALA A 42 10.21 -1.02 10.89
C ALA A 42 9.88 -0.23 9.63
N THR A 43 10.84 -0.15 8.72
CA THR A 43 10.69 0.50 7.41
C THR A 43 10.55 -0.57 6.33
N TYR A 44 9.52 -0.42 5.53
CA TYR A 44 9.18 -1.31 4.42
C TYR A 44 9.15 -0.55 3.11
N ALA A 45 9.42 -1.25 2.02
CA ALA A 45 9.20 -0.78 0.66
C ALA A 45 8.04 -1.54 0.01
N ILE A 46 7.32 -0.86 -0.87
CA ILE A 46 6.29 -1.45 -1.71
C ILE A 46 6.17 -0.66 -3.02
N ASP A 47 6.09 -1.37 -4.13
CA ASP A 47 5.83 -0.78 -5.44
C ASP A 47 4.33 -0.59 -5.66
N ASP A 48 3.94 0.38 -6.50
CA ASP A 48 2.56 0.46 -6.93
C ASP A 48 2.28 -0.66 -7.95
N PRO A 49 1.33 -1.57 -7.67
CA PRO A 49 1.07 -2.72 -8.53
C PRO A 49 0.54 -2.36 -9.90
N GLU A 50 -0.09 -1.19 -10.06
CA GLU A 50 -0.71 -0.72 -11.31
C GLU A 50 0.02 0.44 -11.97
N ILE A 51 1.02 1.03 -11.28
CA ILE A 51 1.82 2.15 -11.80
C ILE A 51 3.29 1.81 -11.66
N GLU A 52 3.90 1.32 -12.74
CA GLU A 52 5.34 1.05 -12.76
C GLU A 52 6.17 2.33 -12.59
N GLY A 53 7.37 2.19 -12.05
CA GLY A 53 8.30 3.29 -11.84
C GLY A 53 8.01 4.15 -10.63
N VAL A 54 7.12 3.69 -9.73
CA VAL A 54 6.83 4.34 -8.44
C VAL A 54 7.02 3.34 -7.31
N ALA A 55 7.84 3.72 -6.33
CA ALA A 55 8.03 2.97 -5.09
C ALA A 55 7.69 3.83 -3.88
N CYS A 56 7.06 3.22 -2.88
CA CYS A 56 6.72 3.84 -1.61
C CYS A 56 7.48 3.17 -0.47
N HIS A 57 8.03 3.97 0.43
CA HIS A 57 8.58 3.52 1.70
C HIS A 57 7.68 3.98 2.83
N TYR A 58 7.33 3.10 3.74
CA TYR A 58 6.55 3.45 4.91
C TYR A 58 7.21 2.91 6.18
N THR A 59 7.11 3.67 7.27
CA THR A 59 7.65 3.27 8.56
C THR A 59 6.52 3.16 9.56
N VAL A 60 6.55 2.09 10.32
CA VAL A 60 5.54 1.77 11.32
C VAL A 60 6.21 1.32 12.62
N PRO A 61 5.64 1.67 13.79
CA PRO A 61 6.08 1.13 15.06
C PRO A 61 5.68 -0.34 15.20
N GLU A 62 6.58 -1.15 15.72
CA GLU A 62 6.35 -2.53 16.15
C GLU A 62 6.66 -2.64 17.64
N ARG A 63 5.69 -3.07 18.43
CA ARG A 63 5.91 -3.34 19.86
C ARG A 63 6.60 -4.66 20.06
N GLY A 64 7.58 -4.66 20.97
CA GLY A 64 8.21 -5.85 21.49
C GLY A 64 7.37 -6.54 22.58
N GLY A 65 7.86 -7.69 23.05
CA GLY A 65 7.25 -8.46 24.15
C GLY A 65 6.18 -9.45 23.69
N VAL A 66 5.67 -10.23 24.66
CA VAL A 66 4.66 -11.28 24.42
C VAL A 66 3.35 -10.67 23.90
N ALA A 67 2.95 -9.51 24.42
CA ALA A 67 1.73 -8.82 23.98
C ALA A 67 1.85 -8.32 22.52
N GLY A 68 3.04 -7.88 22.09
CA GLY A 68 3.31 -7.51 20.69
C GLY A 68 3.30 -8.72 19.77
N GLY A 69 3.90 -9.83 20.19
CA GLY A 69 3.92 -11.09 19.46
C GLY A 69 2.54 -11.73 19.28
N LEU A 70 1.63 -11.52 20.23
CA LEU A 70 0.24 -11.99 20.15
C LEU A 70 -0.71 -11.00 19.45
N GLY A 71 -0.20 -9.85 18.98
CA GLY A 71 -1.04 -8.83 18.34
C GLY A 71 -2.06 -8.15 19.28
N LEU A 72 -1.90 -8.33 20.60
CA LEU A 72 -2.78 -7.79 21.64
C LEU A 72 -2.33 -6.41 22.14
N ALA A 73 -1.09 -6.01 21.85
CA ALA A 73 -0.60 -4.70 22.22
C ALA A 73 -1.26 -3.63 21.34
N GLU A 74 -1.74 -2.56 21.96
CA GLU A 74 -2.19 -1.38 21.21
C GLU A 74 -1.00 -0.76 20.47
N GLU A 75 -0.88 -1.04 19.18
CA GLU A 75 0.13 -0.40 18.35
C GLU A 75 -0.22 1.07 18.14
N VAL A 76 0.78 1.92 18.34
CA VAL A 76 0.67 3.34 17.97
C VAL A 76 0.32 3.42 16.50
N SER A 77 -0.72 4.19 16.17
CA SER A 77 -1.22 4.28 14.78
C SER A 77 -0.35 5.17 13.89
N ASP A 78 0.79 5.65 14.40
CA ASP A 78 1.67 6.54 13.63
C ASP A 78 2.29 5.77 12.46
N VAL A 79 2.15 6.36 11.29
CA VAL A 79 2.72 5.82 10.06
C VAL A 79 3.27 6.98 9.23
N SER A 80 4.47 6.83 8.73
CA SER A 80 5.07 7.76 7.77
C SER A 80 5.08 7.15 6.39
N LEU A 81 4.99 7.98 5.35
CA LEU A 81 4.99 7.57 3.96
C LEU A 81 5.91 8.47 3.13
N ALA A 82 6.72 7.87 2.28
CA ALA A 82 7.52 8.55 1.28
C ALA A 82 7.48 7.75 -0.03
N CYS A 83 6.81 8.29 -1.04
CA CYS A 83 6.77 7.70 -2.39
C CYS A 83 7.65 8.50 -3.34
N ARG A 84 8.31 7.83 -4.27
CA ARG A 84 9.21 8.44 -5.26
C ARG A 84 9.06 7.78 -6.61
N GLN A 85 9.28 8.57 -7.65
CA GLN A 85 9.54 8.03 -8.98
C GLN A 85 10.94 7.40 -8.97
N VAL A 86 11.03 6.12 -9.31
CA VAL A 86 12.26 5.32 -9.34
C VAL A 86 12.56 4.75 -10.72
N GLY A 87 11.72 5.05 -11.69
CA GLY A 87 11.83 4.62 -13.07
C GLY A 87 10.86 5.37 -13.99
N PRO A 88 10.80 5.01 -15.28
CA PRO A 88 9.78 5.56 -16.16
C PRO A 88 8.39 5.16 -15.68
N VAL A 89 7.50 6.15 -15.51
CA VAL A 89 6.12 5.89 -15.08
C VAL A 89 5.34 5.26 -16.22
N LYS A 90 4.72 4.09 -15.93
CA LYS A 90 3.81 3.40 -16.85
C LYS A 90 2.56 2.96 -16.12
N PHE A 91 1.42 3.38 -16.58
CA PHE A 91 0.12 2.94 -16.06
C PHE A 91 -0.28 1.62 -16.73
N LYS A 92 -0.66 0.63 -15.93
CA LYS A 92 -1.15 -0.68 -16.40
C LYS A 92 -2.67 -0.70 -16.56
N ALA A 93 -3.37 0.09 -15.74
CA ALA A 93 -4.82 0.16 -15.72
C ALA A 93 -5.30 1.56 -15.35
N LYS A 94 -6.56 1.86 -15.68
CA LYS A 94 -7.24 3.05 -15.17
C LYS A 94 -7.59 2.86 -13.70
N PHE A 95 -7.55 3.95 -12.93
CA PHE A 95 -7.84 3.94 -11.50
C PHE A 95 -8.82 5.05 -11.13
N GLU A 96 -9.40 4.97 -9.95
CA GLU A 96 -10.25 6.02 -9.37
C GLU A 96 -9.49 6.83 -8.32
N GLN A 97 -9.94 8.05 -8.07
CA GLN A 97 -9.39 8.87 -6.97
C GLN A 97 -9.63 8.16 -5.63
N GLY A 98 -8.56 7.88 -4.91
CA GLY A 98 -8.63 7.17 -3.63
C GLY A 98 -8.60 5.64 -3.74
N ASP A 99 -8.32 5.08 -4.91
CA ASP A 99 -8.15 3.63 -5.07
C ASP A 99 -7.08 3.08 -4.14
N VAL A 100 -7.40 1.94 -3.51
CA VAL A 100 -6.47 1.27 -2.60
C VAL A 100 -5.40 0.55 -3.40
N MET A 101 -4.14 1.00 -3.26
CA MET A 101 -2.99 0.32 -3.85
C MET A 101 -2.42 -0.79 -2.93
N PHE A 102 -2.53 -0.60 -1.60
CA PHE A 102 -2.01 -1.55 -0.62
C PHE A 102 -2.85 -1.56 0.64
N ARG A 103 -3.01 -2.76 1.23
CA ARG A 103 -3.71 -2.97 2.49
C ARG A 103 -2.98 -4.01 3.33
N GLN A 104 -2.76 -3.69 4.61
CA GLN A 104 -2.13 -4.60 5.57
C GLN A 104 -2.92 -4.64 6.88
N SER A 105 -3.22 -5.85 7.37
CA SER A 105 -3.72 -6.04 8.73
C SER A 105 -2.58 -5.89 9.72
N ARG A 106 -2.75 -5.04 10.75
CA ARG A 106 -1.71 -4.73 11.74
C ARG A 106 -1.99 -5.28 13.14
N SER A 107 -3.21 -5.74 13.39
CA SER A 107 -3.57 -6.43 14.62
C SER A 107 -4.65 -7.47 14.34
N LEU A 108 -4.74 -8.47 15.21
CA LEU A 108 -5.77 -9.53 15.10
C LEU A 108 -7.19 -8.97 15.29
N LEU A 109 -7.33 -7.82 15.90
CA LEU A 109 -8.65 -7.37 16.34
C LEU A 109 -9.18 -6.12 15.63
N PHE A 110 -8.38 -5.08 15.25
CA PHE A 110 -9.05 -3.82 14.88
C PHE A 110 -8.28 -2.80 14.04
N LYS A 111 -7.04 -3.05 13.58
CA LYS A 111 -6.29 -2.04 12.84
C LYS A 111 -5.87 -2.51 11.46
N ARG A 112 -6.32 -1.79 10.44
CA ARG A 112 -5.87 -1.97 9.07
C ARG A 112 -5.15 -0.70 8.62
N MET A 113 -3.98 -0.87 8.05
CA MET A 113 -3.27 0.20 7.35
C MET A 113 -3.62 0.09 5.86
N GLN A 114 -3.90 1.22 5.24
CA GLN A 114 -4.16 1.30 3.81
C GLN A 114 -3.32 2.42 3.20
N ILE A 115 -2.83 2.18 1.99
CA ILE A 115 -2.26 3.21 1.13
C ILE A 115 -3.19 3.35 -0.06
N VAL A 116 -3.70 4.54 -0.27
CA VAL A 116 -4.55 4.90 -1.41
C VAL A 116 -3.79 5.84 -2.33
N ARG A 117 -4.18 5.85 -3.62
CA ARG A 117 -3.58 6.74 -4.62
C ARG A 117 -4.62 7.64 -5.25
N GLY A 118 -4.14 8.77 -5.74
CA GLY A 118 -4.91 9.72 -6.50
C GLY A 118 -4.03 10.49 -7.49
N CYS A 119 -4.63 11.34 -8.31
CA CYS A 119 -3.96 12.17 -9.30
C CYS A 119 -4.33 13.64 -9.07
N ASP A 120 -3.34 14.50 -8.86
CA ASP A 120 -3.48 15.95 -9.05
C ASP A 120 -3.36 16.23 -10.55
N GLU A 121 -4.48 16.31 -11.23
CA GLU A 121 -4.56 16.46 -12.68
C GLU A 121 -3.90 17.75 -13.18
N LYS A 122 -4.01 18.82 -12.39
CA LYS A 122 -3.47 20.13 -12.74
C LYS A 122 -1.96 20.11 -12.80
N ARG A 123 -1.33 19.40 -11.86
CA ARG A 123 0.14 19.39 -11.69
C ARG A 123 0.80 18.14 -12.25
N ASN A 124 0.02 17.18 -12.72
CA ASN A 124 0.51 15.86 -13.14
C ASN A 124 1.29 15.14 -12.03
N VAL A 125 0.71 15.06 -10.86
CA VAL A 125 1.33 14.50 -9.65
C VAL A 125 0.48 13.34 -9.13
N LEU A 126 1.09 12.20 -8.89
CA LEU A 126 0.45 11.14 -8.13
C LEU A 126 0.49 11.50 -6.64
N VAL A 127 -0.63 11.30 -5.97
CA VAL A 127 -0.80 11.56 -4.55
C VAL A 127 -1.07 10.24 -3.84
N TYR A 128 -0.26 9.93 -2.85
CA TYR A 128 -0.42 8.75 -2.01
C TYR A 128 -0.74 9.16 -0.59
N LEU A 129 -1.77 8.56 -0.03
CA LEU A 129 -2.19 8.77 1.35
C LEU A 129 -2.16 7.43 2.08
N VAL A 130 -1.37 7.35 3.15
CA VAL A 130 -1.45 6.23 4.09
C VAL A 130 -2.27 6.63 5.30
N TYR A 131 -3.13 5.74 5.75
CA TYR A 131 -3.88 5.91 6.97
C TYR A 131 -4.17 4.57 7.65
N SER A 132 -4.46 4.64 8.94
CA SER A 132 -4.82 3.48 9.76
C SER A 132 -6.30 3.56 10.13
N ASP A 133 -7.10 2.61 9.66
CA ASP A 133 -8.49 2.51 10.06
C ASP A 133 -8.58 2.20 11.56
N LYS A 134 -9.27 3.06 12.32
CA LYS A 134 -9.73 2.77 13.66
C LYS A 134 -11.21 2.45 13.60
N LEU A 135 -11.60 1.34 14.24
CA LEU A 135 -13.01 1.01 14.46
C LEU A 135 -13.63 1.75 15.67
N ILE A 136 -12.86 2.63 16.31
CA ILE A 136 -13.26 3.40 17.48
C ILE A 136 -13.08 4.88 17.18
N GLU A 137 -13.91 5.75 17.77
CA GLU A 137 -13.99 7.20 17.51
C GLU A 137 -12.63 7.92 17.40
N GLY A 138 -12.54 8.87 16.49
CA GLY A 138 -11.42 9.77 16.26
C GLY A 138 -10.90 9.74 14.82
N SER A 139 -10.15 10.79 14.45
CA SER A 139 -9.51 10.87 13.14
C SER A 139 -8.36 9.87 13.02
N PRO A 140 -8.26 9.11 11.91
CA PRO A 140 -7.15 8.21 11.69
C PRO A 140 -5.83 8.98 11.56
N LYS A 141 -4.76 8.45 12.12
CA LYS A 141 -3.40 8.92 11.83
C LYS A 141 -3.09 8.68 10.37
N ASN A 142 -2.54 9.69 9.72
CA ASN A 142 -2.29 9.64 8.29
C ASN A 142 -1.00 10.37 7.91
N SER A 143 -0.52 10.06 6.69
CA SER A 143 0.61 10.76 6.07
C SER A 143 0.40 10.78 4.56
N THR A 144 0.72 11.92 3.94
CA THR A 144 0.60 12.10 2.49
C THR A 144 1.97 12.21 1.85
N SER A 145 2.14 11.57 0.71
CA SER A 145 3.32 11.68 -0.15
C SER A 145 2.90 11.98 -1.58
N THR A 146 3.69 12.77 -2.28
CA THR A 146 3.43 13.15 -3.67
C THR A 146 4.60 12.75 -4.57
N VAL A 147 4.27 12.30 -5.78
CA VAL A 147 5.22 11.88 -6.80
C VAL A 147 4.94 12.67 -8.08
N PRO A 148 5.66 13.76 -8.35
CA PRO A 148 5.61 14.41 -9.65
C PRO A 148 6.00 13.41 -10.74
N ILE A 149 5.21 13.34 -11.81
CA ILE A 149 5.55 12.49 -12.96
C ILE A 149 6.48 13.28 -13.87
N MET A 150 7.75 12.95 -13.77
CA MET A 150 8.81 13.63 -14.50
C MET A 150 9.28 12.80 -15.71
N PRO A 151 9.84 13.44 -16.74
CA PRO A 151 10.50 12.72 -17.83
C PRO A 151 11.58 11.77 -17.29
N TRP A 152 11.63 10.55 -17.84
CA TRP A 152 12.66 9.57 -17.52
C TRP A 152 13.33 9.15 -18.84
N GLY A 153 14.49 9.70 -19.10
CA GLY A 153 15.13 9.60 -20.41
C GLY A 153 14.55 10.61 -21.41
N SER A 154 14.46 10.24 -22.67
CA SER A 154 14.07 11.12 -23.78
C SER A 154 12.57 11.17 -24.10
N GLY A 155 11.74 10.40 -23.36
CA GLY A 155 10.29 10.32 -23.61
C GLY A 155 9.49 11.37 -22.83
N GLU A 156 8.36 11.80 -23.39
CA GLU A 156 7.39 12.60 -22.65
C GLU A 156 6.75 11.75 -21.53
N PRO A 157 6.59 12.32 -20.32
CA PRO A 157 5.95 11.60 -19.24
C PRO A 157 4.44 11.47 -19.50
N PRO A 158 3.82 10.36 -19.10
CA PRO A 158 2.38 10.21 -19.21
C PRO A 158 1.66 11.20 -18.28
N ARG A 159 0.42 11.52 -18.61
CA ARG A 159 -0.42 12.35 -17.74
C ARG A 159 -1.36 11.48 -16.93
N CYS A 160 -1.30 11.59 -15.60
CA CYS A 160 -2.14 10.78 -14.72
C CYS A 160 -3.65 10.99 -14.94
N LYS A 161 -4.07 12.17 -15.38
CA LYS A 161 -5.48 12.46 -15.70
C LYS A 161 -6.06 11.56 -16.80
N ASP A 162 -5.24 11.10 -17.75
CA ASP A 162 -5.68 10.27 -18.86
C ASP A 162 -5.96 8.83 -18.42
N TRP A 163 -5.58 8.50 -17.18
CA TRP A 163 -5.73 7.20 -16.54
C TRP A 163 -6.79 7.18 -15.42
N LEU A 164 -7.46 8.30 -15.18
CA LEU A 164 -8.64 8.33 -14.31
C LEU A 164 -9.86 7.71 -15.02
N LYS A 165 -10.71 7.03 -14.24
CA LYS A 165 -12.02 6.52 -14.65
C LYS A 165 -13.07 7.60 -14.57
#